data_cb37e628c61068dfb8e4328490a20574
#
_entry.id   cb37e628c61068dfb8e4328490a20574
#
_cell.length_a   1.000
_cell.length_b   1.000
_cell.length_c   1.000
_cell.angle_alpha   90.00
_cell.angle_beta   90.00
_cell.angle_gamma   90.00
#
_symmetry.space_group_name_H-M   'P 1'
#
loop_
_entity.id
_entity.type
_entity.pdbx_description
1 polymer ?
#
loop_
_entity_poly.entity_id
_entity_poly.type
_entity_poly.pdbx_seq_one_letter_code
_entity_poly.pdbx_strand_id
1 'polypeptide(L)'
;GHIYYDLAYNPLPPLFQGGANDGFHEAIGDTIVLAMTPKYLNSIGLVGAQQESREATINAQMRMAMSGVSFLPFGLMIDRWRWGVFDGSIKPDQYNQKWWELKAQYQGVAPASARGEEFFDAGAKYHVPGNTPYLRYFLARILQYQFYKGLCDASGYTGPLNECSFYGNKEAGQKFWAMLSKGSSQPWQATLKELTGNDKLDAGPMLEYFAPLQEWLKQQNEGQMCGWTAAPPAAVAAPTTTP
;
A
#
# COMPACT_ATOMS: atom_id res chain seq x y z
N GLY A 1 -9.72 -6.50 9.75
CA GLY A 1 -10.23 -5.94 8.48
C GLY A 1 -11.00 -6.96 7.68
N HIS A 2 -10.38 -8.08 7.27
CA HIS A 2 -11.02 -9.13 6.46
C HIS A 2 -12.29 -9.68 7.10
N ILE A 3 -12.20 -10.14 8.36
CA ILE A 3 -13.34 -10.70 9.08
C ILE A 3 -14.49 -9.70 9.21
N TYR A 4 -14.18 -8.43 9.48
CA TYR A 4 -15.20 -7.39 9.59
C TYR A 4 -15.91 -7.13 8.26
N TYR A 5 -15.18 -7.19 7.15
CA TYR A 5 -15.76 -7.07 5.82
C TYR A 5 -16.60 -8.30 5.47
N ASP A 6 -16.09 -9.49 5.74
CA ASP A 6 -16.82 -10.74 5.53
C ASP A 6 -18.18 -10.74 6.29
N LEU A 7 -18.17 -10.28 7.54
CA LEU A 7 -19.40 -10.13 8.32
C LEU A 7 -20.35 -9.09 7.71
N ALA A 8 -19.84 -8.00 7.16
CA ALA A 8 -20.65 -6.92 6.62
C ALA A 8 -21.43 -7.34 5.36
N TYR A 9 -20.82 -8.10 4.46
CA TYR A 9 -21.48 -8.55 3.23
C TYR A 9 -22.09 -9.97 3.34
N ASN A 10 -21.90 -10.67 4.46
CA ASN A 10 -22.48 -12.01 4.65
C ASN A 10 -24.00 -12.12 4.38
N PRO A 11 -24.84 -11.09 4.66
CA PRO A 11 -26.27 -11.15 4.34
C PRO A 11 -26.59 -11.10 2.84
N LEU A 12 -25.64 -10.78 1.97
CA LEU A 12 -25.86 -10.71 0.53
C LEU A 12 -26.00 -12.14 -0.08
N PRO A 13 -26.64 -12.24 -1.27
CA PRO A 13 -26.58 -13.48 -2.03
C PRO A 13 -25.14 -13.93 -2.28
N PRO A 14 -24.83 -15.26 -2.32
CA PRO A 14 -23.46 -15.76 -2.43
C PRO A 14 -22.64 -15.16 -3.58
N LEU A 15 -23.28 -14.82 -4.70
CA LEU A 15 -22.62 -14.19 -5.84
C LEU A 15 -22.01 -12.81 -5.51
N PHE A 16 -22.54 -12.12 -4.50
CA PHE A 16 -22.13 -10.79 -4.09
C PHE A 16 -21.34 -10.78 -2.77
N GLN A 17 -21.11 -11.95 -2.18
CA GLN A 17 -20.31 -12.12 -0.97
C GLN A 17 -18.81 -12.05 -1.32
N GLY A 18 -18.31 -10.84 -1.50
CA GLY A 18 -16.92 -10.53 -1.79
C GLY A 18 -16.68 -9.04 -1.69
N GLY A 19 -15.44 -8.61 -1.68
CA GLY A 19 -15.10 -7.18 -1.69
C GLY A 19 -15.49 -6.52 -3.00
N ALA A 20 -15.89 -5.25 -2.95
CA ALA A 20 -16.20 -4.46 -4.15
C ALA A 20 -15.01 -4.40 -5.13
N ASN A 21 -13.80 -4.45 -4.60
CA ASN A 21 -12.53 -4.53 -5.32
C ASN A 21 -11.54 -5.29 -4.41
N ASP A 22 -10.65 -6.07 -4.98
CA ASP A 22 -9.64 -6.81 -4.22
C ASP A 22 -8.81 -5.92 -3.28
N GLY A 23 -8.49 -4.69 -3.73
CA GLY A 23 -7.78 -3.70 -2.92
C GLY A 23 -8.56 -3.24 -1.69
N PHE A 24 -9.91 -3.32 -1.68
CA PHE A 24 -10.70 -2.95 -0.51
C PHE A 24 -10.44 -3.89 0.66
N HIS A 25 -10.42 -5.21 0.42
CA HIS A 25 -10.11 -6.18 1.46
C HIS A 25 -8.76 -5.94 2.12
N GLU A 26 -7.76 -5.58 1.33
CA GLU A 26 -6.40 -5.32 1.83
C GLU A 26 -6.27 -3.93 2.48
N ALA A 27 -7.14 -2.97 2.14
CA ALA A 27 -7.08 -1.61 2.67
C ALA A 27 -7.76 -1.44 4.04
N ILE A 28 -8.83 -2.18 4.31
CA ILE A 28 -9.72 -1.95 5.47
C ILE A 28 -8.97 -2.08 6.80
N GLY A 29 -8.16 -3.12 6.97
CA GLY A 29 -7.37 -3.32 8.18
C GLY A 29 -6.37 -2.19 8.42
N ASP A 30 -5.64 -1.81 7.38
CA ASP A 30 -4.65 -0.74 7.42
C ASP A 30 -5.30 0.64 7.67
N THR A 31 -6.53 0.86 7.16
CA THR A 31 -7.33 2.06 7.47
C THR A 31 -7.56 2.21 8.97
N ILE A 32 -7.93 1.14 9.65
CA ILE A 32 -8.15 1.16 11.11
C ILE A 32 -6.84 1.42 11.86
N VAL A 33 -5.73 0.84 11.38
CA VAL A 33 -4.40 1.08 11.99
C VAL A 33 -4.00 2.56 11.92
N LEU A 34 -4.35 3.28 10.87
CA LEU A 34 -4.08 4.72 10.77
C LEU A 34 -4.76 5.53 11.90
N ALA A 35 -5.94 5.11 12.35
CA ALA A 35 -6.65 5.75 13.46
C ALA A 35 -6.11 5.38 14.85
N MET A 36 -5.20 4.41 14.95
CA MET A 36 -4.58 3.98 16.21
C MET A 36 -3.42 4.92 16.59
N THR A 37 -3.73 6.20 16.70
CA THR A 37 -2.75 7.22 17.07
C THR A 37 -2.25 7.04 18.50
N PRO A 38 -1.06 7.56 18.89
CA PRO A 38 -0.59 7.52 20.29
C PRO A 38 -1.59 8.13 21.26
N LYS A 39 -2.26 9.22 20.85
CA LYS A 39 -3.32 9.89 21.64
C LYS A 39 -4.51 8.96 21.87
N TYR A 40 -4.96 8.26 20.83
CA TYR A 40 -6.02 7.25 20.96
C TYR A 40 -5.60 6.12 21.90
N LEU A 41 -4.41 5.54 21.70
CA LEU A 41 -3.92 4.44 22.54
C LEU A 41 -3.77 4.86 24.02
N ASN A 42 -3.37 6.11 24.27
CA ASN A 42 -3.33 6.68 25.63
C ASN A 42 -4.74 6.80 26.21
N SER A 43 -5.71 7.29 25.43
CA SER A 43 -7.09 7.48 25.89
C SER A 43 -7.78 6.19 26.34
N ILE A 44 -7.34 5.04 25.83
CA ILE A 44 -7.84 3.70 26.22
C ILE A 44 -6.92 2.96 27.18
N GLY A 45 -5.87 3.63 27.71
CA GLY A 45 -4.97 3.10 28.73
C GLY A 45 -3.94 2.09 28.26
N LEU A 46 -3.73 1.92 26.95
CA LEU A 46 -2.76 0.98 26.40
C LEU A 46 -1.30 1.51 26.39
N VAL A 47 -1.13 2.81 26.35
CA VAL A 47 0.19 3.46 26.47
C VAL A 47 0.12 4.62 27.43
N GLY A 48 1.24 4.96 28.09
CA GLY A 48 1.35 6.17 28.90
C GLY A 48 1.26 7.44 28.06
N ALA A 49 1.09 8.59 28.72
CA ALA A 49 1.09 9.88 28.06
C ALA A 49 2.40 10.05 27.25
N GLN A 50 2.26 10.35 25.96
CA GLN A 50 3.39 10.60 25.07
C GLN A 50 3.62 12.09 24.98
N GLN A 51 4.89 12.50 24.95
CA GLN A 51 5.22 13.88 24.65
C GLN A 51 5.00 14.13 23.15
N GLU A 52 4.02 14.97 22.84
CA GLU A 52 3.77 15.40 21.47
C GLU A 52 4.90 16.36 21.05
N SER A 53 5.56 16.05 19.93
CA SER A 53 6.54 16.94 19.31
C SER A 53 6.56 16.73 17.80
N ARG A 54 7.04 17.74 17.09
CA ARG A 54 7.23 17.66 15.63
C ARG A 54 8.15 16.48 15.26
N GLU A 55 9.21 16.29 16.04
CA GLU A 55 10.19 15.21 15.82
C GLU A 55 9.54 13.82 15.99
N ALA A 56 8.68 13.65 16.99
CA ALA A 56 7.92 12.41 17.18
C ALA A 56 7.00 12.12 16.00
N THR A 57 6.31 13.14 15.49
CA THR A 57 5.46 13.03 14.28
C THR A 57 6.28 12.66 13.05
N ILE A 58 7.39 13.35 12.79
CA ILE A 58 8.28 13.05 11.65
C ILE A 58 8.82 11.62 11.74
N ASN A 59 9.29 11.18 12.91
CA ASN A 59 9.80 9.82 13.12
C ASN A 59 8.72 8.77 12.89
N ALA A 60 7.50 8.98 13.37
CA ALA A 60 6.37 8.06 13.16
C ALA A 60 6.01 7.98 11.67
N GLN A 61 5.88 9.13 11.00
CA GLN A 61 5.60 9.18 9.57
C GLN A 61 6.74 8.58 8.72
N MET A 62 8.00 8.78 9.10
CA MET A 62 9.15 8.17 8.43
C MET A 62 9.07 6.65 8.47
N ARG A 63 8.80 6.06 9.65
CA ARG A 63 8.62 4.61 9.78
C ARG A 63 7.49 4.09 8.89
N MET A 64 6.36 4.78 8.86
CA MET A 64 5.22 4.40 8.02
C MET A 64 5.55 4.55 6.53
N ALA A 65 6.24 5.62 6.13
CA ALA A 65 6.65 5.83 4.76
C ALA A 65 7.67 4.78 4.28
N MET A 66 8.65 4.43 5.13
CA MET A 66 9.61 3.36 4.83
C MET A 66 8.95 2.00 4.63
N SER A 67 7.82 1.74 5.26
CA SER A 67 7.04 0.52 5.06
C SER A 67 6.02 0.64 3.92
N GLY A 68 5.26 1.73 3.88
CA GLY A 68 4.10 1.88 2.99
C GLY A 68 4.43 2.50 1.63
N VAL A 69 5.18 3.62 1.61
CA VAL A 69 5.52 4.32 0.36
C VAL A 69 6.54 3.53 -0.45
N SER A 70 7.59 2.99 0.21
CA SER A 70 8.60 2.17 -0.45
C SER A 70 8.05 0.85 -0.99
N PHE A 71 6.91 0.39 -0.47
CA PHE A 71 6.22 -0.79 -0.98
C PHE A 71 5.55 -0.55 -2.35
N LEU A 72 5.11 0.67 -2.66
CA LEU A 72 4.35 0.96 -3.88
C LEU A 72 5.05 0.48 -5.17
N PRO A 73 6.32 0.81 -5.42
CA PRO A 73 7.01 0.32 -6.61
C PRO A 73 7.12 -1.22 -6.63
N PHE A 74 7.32 -1.87 -5.49
CA PHE A 74 7.33 -3.33 -5.40
C PHE A 74 5.95 -3.93 -5.71
N GLY A 75 4.88 -3.38 -5.12
CA GLY A 75 3.51 -3.84 -5.35
C GLY A 75 3.08 -3.75 -6.81
N LEU A 76 3.56 -2.72 -7.53
CA LEU A 76 3.29 -2.54 -8.94
C LEU A 76 4.12 -3.47 -9.83
N MET A 77 5.43 -3.60 -9.56
CA MET A 77 6.34 -4.30 -10.46
C MET A 77 6.07 -5.82 -10.57
N ILE A 78 5.56 -6.44 -9.50
CA ILE A 78 5.29 -7.89 -9.51
C ILE A 78 4.28 -8.24 -10.59
N ASP A 79 3.15 -7.56 -10.64
CA ASP A 79 2.12 -7.87 -11.65
C ASP A 79 2.50 -7.33 -13.04
N ARG A 80 3.32 -6.28 -13.13
CA ARG A 80 3.89 -5.88 -14.42
C ARG A 80 4.79 -6.98 -15.00
N TRP A 81 5.61 -7.64 -14.17
CA TRP A 81 6.38 -8.80 -14.59
C TRP A 81 5.47 -9.96 -15.01
N ARG A 82 4.45 -10.29 -14.18
CA ARG A 82 3.52 -11.39 -14.47
C ARG A 82 2.73 -11.16 -15.76
N TRP A 83 2.22 -9.94 -15.98
CA TRP A 83 1.52 -9.61 -17.22
C TRP A 83 2.41 -9.78 -18.44
N GLY A 84 3.67 -9.36 -18.35
CA GLY A 84 4.64 -9.60 -19.42
C GLY A 84 4.91 -11.09 -19.70
N VAL A 85 4.88 -11.92 -18.66
CA VAL A 85 4.95 -13.38 -18.79
C VAL A 85 3.67 -13.92 -19.44
N PHE A 86 2.50 -13.48 -19.01
CA PHE A 86 1.21 -13.99 -19.50
C PHE A 86 0.90 -13.56 -20.94
N ASP A 87 1.24 -12.34 -21.33
CA ASP A 87 1.08 -11.86 -22.70
C ASP A 87 2.22 -12.28 -23.64
N GLY A 88 3.25 -12.89 -23.09
CA GLY A 88 4.41 -13.40 -23.84
C GLY A 88 5.41 -12.33 -24.27
N SER A 89 5.31 -11.09 -23.78
CA SER A 89 6.33 -10.05 -24.00
C SER A 89 7.63 -10.35 -23.24
N ILE A 90 7.55 -11.09 -22.13
CA ILE A 90 8.69 -11.65 -21.41
C ILE A 90 8.76 -13.15 -21.73
N LYS A 91 9.83 -13.57 -22.41
CA LYS A 91 10.03 -14.96 -22.82
C LYS A 91 10.62 -15.82 -21.68
N PRO A 92 10.46 -17.17 -21.74
CA PRO A 92 10.98 -18.06 -20.70
C PRO A 92 12.48 -17.92 -20.43
N ASP A 93 13.25 -17.61 -21.45
CA ASP A 93 14.71 -17.40 -21.38
C ASP A 93 15.10 -15.98 -20.91
N GLN A 94 14.13 -15.19 -20.40
CA GLN A 94 14.31 -13.82 -19.94
C GLN A 94 13.62 -13.56 -18.59
N TYR A 95 13.02 -14.57 -17.96
CA TYR A 95 12.21 -14.39 -16.75
C TYR A 95 12.97 -13.74 -15.61
N ASN A 96 14.18 -14.24 -15.32
CA ASN A 96 14.99 -13.72 -14.22
C ASN A 96 15.64 -12.38 -14.56
N GLN A 97 16.13 -12.22 -15.80
CA GLN A 97 16.67 -10.96 -16.29
C GLN A 97 15.64 -9.83 -16.18
N LYS A 98 14.42 -10.05 -16.68
CA LYS A 98 13.34 -9.04 -16.66
C LYS A 98 12.85 -8.73 -15.24
N TRP A 99 12.87 -9.71 -14.35
CA TRP A 99 12.61 -9.48 -12.95
C TRP A 99 13.60 -8.47 -12.34
N TRP A 100 14.89 -8.64 -12.57
CA TRP A 100 15.92 -7.77 -12.04
C TRP A 100 15.98 -6.40 -12.74
N GLU A 101 15.66 -6.33 -14.03
CA GLU A 101 15.49 -5.05 -14.73
C GLU A 101 14.37 -4.22 -14.10
N LEU A 102 13.22 -4.83 -13.81
CA LEU A 102 12.11 -4.15 -13.13
C LEU A 102 12.47 -3.79 -11.69
N LYS A 103 13.19 -4.63 -10.96
CA LYS A 103 13.71 -4.31 -9.62
C LYS A 103 14.62 -3.08 -9.64
N ALA A 104 15.54 -3.00 -10.57
CA ALA A 104 16.41 -1.85 -10.75
C ALA A 104 15.60 -0.60 -11.11
N GLN A 105 14.67 -0.71 -12.06
CA GLN A 105 13.86 0.40 -12.53
C GLN A 105 12.95 0.97 -11.43
N TYR A 106 12.21 0.12 -10.73
CA TYR A 106 11.17 0.54 -9.79
C TYR A 106 11.66 0.75 -8.36
N GLN A 107 12.70 0.04 -7.95
CA GLN A 107 13.17 0.05 -6.57
C GLN A 107 14.63 0.48 -6.40
N GLY A 108 15.41 0.63 -7.48
CA GLY A 108 16.85 0.87 -7.39
C GLY A 108 17.63 -0.28 -6.74
N VAL A 109 17.12 -1.52 -6.84
CA VAL A 109 17.68 -2.71 -6.19
C VAL A 109 18.34 -3.60 -7.24
N ALA A 110 19.57 -4.02 -6.95
CA ALA A 110 20.35 -4.98 -7.75
C ALA A 110 20.60 -6.26 -6.95
N PRO A 111 20.82 -7.41 -7.63
CA PRO A 111 21.22 -8.63 -6.95
C PRO A 111 22.64 -8.51 -6.40
N ALA A 112 22.91 -9.15 -5.25
CA ALA A 112 24.24 -9.13 -4.61
C ALA A 112 25.31 -9.90 -5.39
N SER A 113 24.90 -10.80 -6.27
CA SER A 113 25.77 -11.60 -7.16
C SER A 113 25.09 -11.78 -8.51
N ALA A 114 25.83 -12.26 -9.53
CA ALA A 114 25.25 -12.57 -10.82
C ALA A 114 24.09 -13.58 -10.68
N ARG A 115 22.97 -13.27 -11.33
CA ARG A 115 21.72 -14.08 -11.29
C ARG A 115 21.22 -14.27 -12.71
N GLY A 116 21.62 -15.38 -13.34
CA GLY A 116 21.18 -15.74 -14.69
C GLY A 116 19.82 -16.43 -14.73
N GLU A 117 19.48 -17.01 -15.89
CA GLU A 117 18.19 -17.70 -16.08
C GLU A 117 18.14 -19.11 -15.45
N GLU A 118 19.25 -19.61 -14.91
CA GLU A 118 19.29 -20.80 -14.04
C GLU A 118 18.57 -20.57 -12.70
N PHE A 119 18.30 -19.31 -12.35
CA PHE A 119 17.52 -18.90 -11.18
C PHE A 119 16.11 -18.48 -11.59
N PHE A 120 15.19 -18.58 -10.63
CA PHE A 120 13.82 -18.08 -10.75
C PHE A 120 13.47 -17.23 -9.54
N ASP A 121 14.08 -16.05 -9.45
CA ASP A 121 13.98 -15.19 -8.26
C ASP A 121 12.57 -14.64 -8.03
N ALA A 122 11.78 -14.43 -9.07
CA ALA A 122 10.37 -14.09 -8.97
C ALA A 122 9.56 -15.13 -8.16
N GLY A 123 9.94 -16.41 -8.27
CA GLY A 123 9.30 -17.52 -7.56
C GLY A 123 9.54 -17.52 -6.05
N ALA A 124 10.50 -16.76 -5.54
CA ALA A 124 10.70 -16.58 -4.11
C ALA A 124 9.57 -15.75 -3.45
N LYS A 125 8.80 -15.01 -4.24
CA LYS A 125 7.61 -14.33 -3.75
C LYS A 125 6.41 -15.28 -3.86
N TYR A 126 5.88 -15.74 -2.72
CA TYR A 126 4.77 -16.70 -2.61
C TYR A 126 3.63 -16.48 -3.63
N HIS A 127 3.24 -15.22 -3.84
CA HIS A 127 2.13 -14.86 -4.72
C HIS A 127 2.37 -15.19 -6.20
N VAL A 128 3.62 -15.33 -6.62
CA VAL A 128 3.97 -15.71 -7.99
C VAL A 128 3.65 -17.18 -8.23
N PRO A 129 4.26 -18.16 -7.52
CA PRO A 129 3.91 -19.56 -7.68
C PRO A 129 2.51 -19.89 -7.15
N GLY A 130 2.02 -19.16 -6.16
CA GLY A 130 0.66 -19.30 -5.63
C GLY A 130 -0.43 -18.70 -6.52
N ASN A 131 -0.07 -18.16 -7.68
CA ASN A 131 -0.99 -17.54 -8.64
C ASN A 131 -1.97 -16.53 -8.04
N THR A 132 -1.51 -15.75 -7.06
CA THR A 132 -2.31 -14.72 -6.39
C THR A 132 -2.00 -13.35 -6.96
N PRO A 133 -2.98 -12.59 -7.49
CA PRO A 133 -2.76 -11.24 -7.98
C PRO A 133 -2.14 -10.33 -6.92
N TYR A 134 -1.24 -9.44 -7.32
CA TYR A 134 -0.47 -8.63 -6.38
C TYR A 134 -0.79 -7.13 -6.44
N LEU A 135 -1.30 -6.64 -7.56
CA LEU A 135 -1.68 -5.22 -7.73
C LEU A 135 -2.68 -4.76 -6.66
N ARG A 136 -3.48 -5.67 -6.11
CA ARG A 136 -4.42 -5.38 -5.00
C ARG A 136 -3.74 -4.67 -3.82
N TYR A 137 -2.51 -5.04 -3.50
CA TYR A 137 -1.75 -4.43 -2.39
C TYR A 137 -1.25 -3.03 -2.73
N PHE A 138 -0.89 -2.77 -4.00
CA PHE A 138 -0.59 -1.41 -4.46
C PHE A 138 -1.82 -0.51 -4.34
N LEU A 139 -2.97 -0.98 -4.80
CA LEU A 139 -4.23 -0.24 -4.71
C LEU A 139 -4.63 -0.01 -3.25
N ALA A 140 -4.49 -1.03 -2.41
CA ALA A 140 -4.81 -0.96 -0.98
C ALA A 140 -4.00 0.13 -0.26
N ARG A 141 -2.73 0.29 -0.58
CA ARG A 141 -1.88 1.34 0.00
C ARG A 141 -2.35 2.77 -0.32
N ILE A 142 -3.09 2.96 -1.39
CA ILE A 142 -3.72 4.24 -1.73
C ILE A 142 -5.10 4.33 -1.09
N LEU A 143 -5.91 3.28 -1.24
CA LEU A 143 -7.28 3.23 -0.74
C LEU A 143 -7.38 3.40 0.78
N GLN A 144 -6.43 2.85 1.54
CA GLN A 144 -6.44 3.01 3.00
C GLN A 144 -6.47 4.48 3.44
N TYR A 145 -5.77 5.37 2.74
CA TYR A 145 -5.79 6.80 3.05
C TYR A 145 -7.07 7.48 2.58
N GLN A 146 -7.64 7.05 1.45
CA GLN A 146 -8.94 7.54 1.01
C GLN A 146 -10.06 7.14 2.00
N PHE A 147 -10.08 5.89 2.44
CA PHE A 147 -11.02 5.42 3.46
C PHE A 147 -10.83 6.15 4.79
N TYR A 148 -9.58 6.29 5.21
CA TYR A 148 -9.24 7.00 6.45
C TYR A 148 -9.72 8.44 6.42
N LYS A 149 -9.44 9.18 5.33
CA LYS A 149 -9.93 10.54 5.17
C LYS A 149 -11.46 10.59 5.17
N GLY A 150 -12.12 9.73 4.43
CA GLY A 150 -13.58 9.65 4.40
C GLY A 150 -14.20 9.41 5.78
N LEU A 151 -13.55 8.60 6.62
CA LEU A 151 -13.97 8.35 8.00
C LEU A 151 -13.71 9.56 8.92
N CYS A 152 -12.58 10.23 8.74
CA CYS A 152 -12.25 11.46 9.47
C CYS A 152 -13.24 12.58 9.14
N ASP A 153 -13.54 12.77 7.86
CA ASP A 153 -14.53 13.75 7.40
C ASP A 153 -15.93 13.42 7.96
N ALA A 154 -16.32 12.14 7.92
CA ALA A 154 -17.58 11.68 8.49
C ALA A 154 -17.68 11.87 10.00
N SER A 155 -16.54 11.85 10.71
CA SER A 155 -16.50 12.11 12.15
C SER A 155 -16.57 13.61 12.52
N GLY A 156 -16.52 14.50 11.53
CA GLY A 156 -16.45 15.94 11.74
C GLY A 156 -15.07 16.43 12.19
N TYR A 157 -14.03 15.63 12.01
CA TYR A 157 -12.66 16.02 12.36
C TYR A 157 -12.13 17.09 11.41
N THR A 158 -11.51 18.15 11.95
CA THR A 158 -11.00 19.31 11.19
C THR A 158 -9.51 19.58 11.39
N GLY A 159 -8.82 18.75 12.17
CA GLY A 159 -7.38 18.85 12.40
C GLY A 159 -6.52 18.21 11.30
N PRO A 160 -5.18 18.13 11.49
CA PRO A 160 -4.28 17.46 10.58
C PRO A 160 -4.66 15.99 10.39
N LEU A 161 -4.70 15.51 9.12
CA LEU A 161 -5.18 14.17 8.82
C LEU A 161 -4.41 13.07 9.57
N ASN A 162 -3.10 13.22 9.74
CA ASN A 162 -2.26 12.25 10.45
C ASN A 162 -2.53 12.13 11.97
N GLU A 163 -3.34 13.03 12.53
CA GLU A 163 -3.71 13.02 13.94
C GLU A 163 -5.17 12.59 14.18
N CYS A 164 -5.91 12.33 13.10
CA CYS A 164 -7.31 11.98 13.19
C CYS A 164 -7.52 10.66 13.93
N SER A 165 -8.52 10.63 14.78
CA SER A 165 -9.10 9.41 15.32
C SER A 165 -10.63 9.53 15.28
N PHE A 166 -11.27 8.58 14.68
CA PHE A 166 -12.73 8.49 14.63
C PHE A 166 -13.28 7.50 15.67
N TYR A 167 -12.48 7.14 16.66
CA TYR A 167 -12.88 6.22 17.73
C TYR A 167 -14.14 6.72 18.45
N GLY A 168 -15.11 5.82 18.63
CA GLY A 168 -16.38 6.12 19.28
C GLY A 168 -17.35 6.94 18.43
N ASN A 169 -16.97 7.39 17.24
CA ASN A 169 -17.87 8.13 16.35
C ASN A 169 -18.80 7.18 15.60
N LYS A 170 -20.09 7.22 15.96
CA LYS A 170 -21.11 6.33 15.41
C LYS A 170 -21.40 6.63 13.94
N GLU A 171 -21.35 7.88 13.52
CA GLU A 171 -21.63 8.26 12.13
C GLU A 171 -20.56 7.74 11.19
N ALA A 172 -19.28 7.91 11.54
CA ALA A 172 -18.17 7.32 10.80
C ALA A 172 -18.31 5.79 10.71
N GLY A 173 -18.64 5.13 11.83
CA GLY A 173 -18.87 3.70 11.87
C GLY A 173 -20.03 3.25 10.99
N GLN A 174 -21.15 3.97 10.97
CA GLN A 174 -22.31 3.67 10.13
C GLN A 174 -21.98 3.84 8.63
N LYS A 175 -21.30 4.90 8.24
CA LYS A 175 -20.87 5.11 6.85
C LYS A 175 -19.90 4.01 6.40
N PHE A 176 -18.97 3.63 7.27
CA PHE A 176 -18.04 2.54 6.97
C PHE A 176 -18.78 1.21 6.77
N TRP A 177 -19.67 0.85 7.71
CA TRP A 177 -20.48 -0.35 7.59
C TRP A 177 -21.36 -0.35 6.34
N ALA A 178 -21.97 0.79 6.01
CA ALA A 178 -22.80 0.93 4.80
C ALA A 178 -22.01 0.63 3.52
N MET A 179 -20.77 1.15 3.43
CA MET A 179 -19.87 0.85 2.32
C MET A 179 -19.52 -0.64 2.27
N LEU A 180 -19.12 -1.22 3.41
CA LEU A 180 -18.72 -2.64 3.50
C LEU A 180 -19.87 -3.59 3.16
N SER A 181 -21.08 -3.26 3.59
CA SER A 181 -22.29 -4.09 3.37
C SER A 181 -22.70 -4.21 1.90
N LYS A 182 -22.11 -3.42 1.01
CA LYS A 182 -22.36 -3.55 -0.45
C LYS A 182 -21.67 -4.77 -1.05
N GLY A 183 -20.60 -5.27 -0.43
CA GLY A 183 -19.81 -6.34 -1.03
C GLY A 183 -19.48 -6.05 -2.49
N SER A 184 -19.68 -7.04 -3.36
CA SER A 184 -19.51 -6.92 -4.82
C SER A 184 -20.85 -6.68 -5.57
N SER A 185 -21.88 -6.20 -4.88
CA SER A 185 -23.24 -6.03 -5.47
C SER A 185 -23.37 -4.83 -6.42
N GLN A 186 -22.38 -3.96 -6.47
CA GLN A 186 -22.34 -2.79 -7.35
C GLN A 186 -20.89 -2.50 -7.78
N PRO A 187 -20.68 -1.65 -8.83
CA PRO A 187 -19.34 -1.24 -9.23
C PRO A 187 -18.57 -0.60 -8.07
N TRP A 188 -17.29 -0.97 -7.91
CA TRP A 188 -16.47 -0.51 -6.78
C TRP A 188 -16.34 1.03 -6.69
N GLN A 189 -16.44 1.72 -7.82
CA GLN A 189 -16.44 3.18 -7.89
C GLN A 189 -17.62 3.78 -7.11
N ALA A 190 -18.80 3.19 -7.29
CA ALA A 190 -20.00 3.63 -6.56
C ALA A 190 -19.83 3.36 -5.04
N THR A 191 -19.29 2.19 -4.69
CA THR A 191 -19.01 1.82 -3.30
C THR A 191 -17.97 2.75 -2.66
N LEU A 192 -16.90 3.10 -3.37
CA LEU A 192 -15.90 4.06 -2.91
C LEU A 192 -16.53 5.44 -2.64
N LYS A 193 -17.37 5.90 -3.55
CA LYS A 193 -18.02 7.21 -3.47
C LYS A 193 -18.94 7.35 -2.25
N GLU A 194 -19.57 6.28 -1.81
CA GLU A 194 -20.45 6.33 -0.63
C GLU A 194 -19.72 6.77 0.64
N LEU A 195 -18.47 6.37 0.81
CA LEU A 195 -17.66 6.78 1.96
C LEU A 195 -16.88 8.05 1.71
N THR A 196 -16.28 8.19 0.52
CA THR A 196 -15.25 9.23 0.26
C THR A 196 -15.78 10.42 -0.54
N GLY A 197 -16.98 10.33 -1.12
CA GLY A 197 -17.49 11.32 -2.07
C GLY A 197 -16.82 11.28 -3.45
N ASN A 198 -15.76 10.48 -3.63
CA ASN A 198 -14.98 10.36 -4.86
C ASN A 198 -15.10 8.94 -5.44
N ASP A 199 -15.34 8.82 -6.74
CA ASP A 199 -15.49 7.55 -7.46
C ASP A 199 -14.21 7.09 -8.16
N LYS A 200 -13.07 7.77 -7.89
CA LYS A 200 -11.77 7.47 -8.48
C LYS A 200 -10.73 7.16 -7.41
N LEU A 201 -9.75 6.34 -7.78
CA LEU A 201 -8.54 6.22 -6.99
C LEU A 201 -7.82 7.56 -6.94
N ASP A 202 -7.49 8.01 -5.73
CA ASP A 202 -6.87 9.31 -5.47
C ASP A 202 -5.79 9.18 -4.41
N ALA A 203 -4.57 9.55 -4.75
CA ALA A 203 -3.44 9.57 -3.82
C ALA A 203 -3.39 10.88 -2.98
N GLY A 204 -4.28 11.84 -3.24
CA GLY A 204 -4.35 13.11 -2.49
C GLY A 204 -4.38 12.90 -0.97
N PRO A 205 -5.28 12.06 -0.42
CA PRO A 205 -5.32 11.78 1.02
C PRO A 205 -4.01 11.19 1.58
N MET A 206 -3.30 10.37 0.80
CA MET A 206 -1.99 9.85 1.20
C MET A 206 -0.95 10.99 1.27
N LEU A 207 -0.92 11.88 0.29
CA LEU A 207 -0.03 13.03 0.27
C LEU A 207 -0.36 14.00 1.41
N GLU A 208 -1.64 14.23 1.70
CA GLU A 208 -2.11 15.02 2.83
C GLU A 208 -1.64 14.44 4.17
N TYR A 209 -1.77 13.11 4.35
CA TYR A 209 -1.32 12.42 5.55
C TYR A 209 0.18 12.59 5.80
N PHE A 210 1.00 12.50 4.76
CA PHE A 210 2.45 12.63 4.85
C PHE A 210 2.97 14.07 4.64
N ALA A 211 2.11 15.08 4.59
CA ALA A 211 2.54 16.46 4.35
C ALA A 211 3.62 16.95 5.34
N PRO A 212 3.55 16.69 6.67
CA PRO A 212 4.61 17.08 7.60
C PRO A 212 5.97 16.46 7.27
N LEU A 213 5.99 15.17 6.92
CA LEU A 213 7.21 14.47 6.52
C LEU A 213 7.74 14.98 5.19
N GLN A 214 6.86 15.21 4.22
CA GLN A 214 7.25 15.70 2.91
C GLN A 214 7.93 17.07 2.98
N GLU A 215 7.40 17.96 3.81
CA GLU A 215 7.99 19.27 4.02
C GLU A 215 9.36 19.15 4.69
N TRP A 216 9.49 18.33 5.73
CA TRP A 216 10.76 18.08 6.40
C TRP A 216 11.80 17.50 5.44
N LEU A 217 11.42 16.51 4.61
CA LEU A 217 12.32 15.91 3.61
C LEU A 217 12.77 16.91 2.57
N LYS A 218 11.92 17.83 2.10
CA LYS A 218 12.32 18.90 1.18
C LYS A 218 13.45 19.75 1.78
N GLN A 219 13.34 20.12 3.06
CA GLN A 219 14.35 20.90 3.76
C GLN A 219 15.66 20.09 3.93
N GLN A 220 15.57 18.81 4.32
CA GLN A 220 16.76 17.98 4.55
C GLN A 220 17.50 17.63 3.25
N ASN A 221 16.81 17.55 2.13
CA ASN A 221 17.37 17.19 0.83
C ASN A 221 17.67 18.41 -0.04
N GLU A 222 17.61 19.62 0.50
CA GLU A 222 17.96 20.82 -0.26
C GLU A 222 19.40 20.74 -0.78
N GLY A 223 19.57 20.91 -2.09
CA GLY A 223 20.86 20.78 -2.76
C GLY A 223 21.37 19.34 -2.93
N GLN A 224 20.63 18.32 -2.49
CA GLN A 224 21.01 16.90 -2.67
C GLN A 224 20.39 16.33 -3.94
N MET A 225 21.18 15.51 -4.66
CA MET A 225 20.64 14.71 -5.77
C MET A 225 19.99 13.45 -5.19
N CYS A 226 18.68 13.34 -5.35
CA CYS A 226 17.89 12.19 -4.87
C CYS A 226 17.55 11.26 -6.03
N GLY A 227 17.42 9.95 -5.71
CA GLY A 227 17.05 8.91 -6.66
C GLY A 227 18.21 8.01 -7.06
N TRP A 228 17.98 7.22 -8.09
CA TRP A 228 18.97 6.28 -8.64
C TRP A 228 18.90 6.29 -10.16
N THR A 229 20.01 5.91 -10.82
CA THR A 229 20.01 5.65 -12.26
C THR A 229 19.44 4.25 -12.51
N ALA A 230 18.47 4.12 -13.40
CA ALA A 230 17.85 2.86 -13.76
C ALA A 230 18.73 1.93 -14.63
N ALA A 231 20.05 2.13 -14.64
CA ALA A 231 20.94 1.24 -15.34
C ALA A 231 20.93 -0.13 -14.64
N PRO A 232 20.65 -1.23 -15.33
CA PRO A 232 20.84 -2.56 -14.78
C PRO A 232 22.30 -2.70 -14.34
N PRO A 233 22.58 -3.36 -13.20
CA PRO A 233 23.96 -3.63 -12.81
C PRO A 233 24.64 -4.38 -13.95
N ALA A 234 25.85 -3.94 -14.32
CA ALA A 234 26.67 -4.66 -15.28
C ALA A 234 26.73 -6.13 -14.83
N ALA A 235 26.45 -7.03 -15.74
CA ALA A 235 26.53 -8.47 -15.46
C ALA A 235 27.92 -8.75 -14.87
N VAL A 236 27.98 -9.12 -13.60
CA VAL A 236 29.23 -9.55 -12.99
C VAL A 236 29.59 -10.83 -13.73
N ALA A 237 30.67 -10.78 -14.50
CA ALA A 237 31.15 -11.94 -15.25
C ALA A 237 31.28 -13.11 -14.27
N ALA A 238 30.72 -14.27 -14.66
CA ALA A 238 30.90 -15.48 -13.89
C ALA A 238 32.38 -15.74 -13.66
N PRO A 239 32.83 -16.17 -12.48
CA PRO A 239 34.19 -16.55 -12.28
C PRO A 239 34.52 -17.63 -13.29
N THR A 240 35.51 -17.38 -14.17
CA THR A 240 36.06 -18.41 -15.06
C THR A 240 36.62 -19.51 -14.19
N THR A 241 35.90 -20.62 -14.10
CA THR A 241 36.47 -21.85 -13.57
C THR A 241 37.48 -22.32 -14.59
N THR A 242 38.76 -22.05 -14.32
CA THR A 242 39.86 -22.67 -15.04
C THR A 242 39.90 -24.16 -14.67
N PRO A 243 40.02 -25.08 -15.63
CA PRO A 243 39.99 -26.52 -15.40
C PRO A 243 41.14 -27.02 -14.53
#